data_a6fd1d0a6e8affc092be2917d68a34c3
#
_entry.id   a6fd1d0a6e8affc092be2917d68a34c3
#
_cell.length_a   1.000
_cell.length_b   1.000
_cell.length_c   1.000
_cell.angle_alpha   90.00
_cell.angle_beta   90.00
_cell.angle_gamma   90.00
#
_symmetry.space_group_name_H-M   'P 1'
#
loop_
_entity.id
_entity.type
_entity.pdbx_description
1 polymer ?
#
loop_
_entity_poly.entity_id
_entity_poly.type
_entity_poly.pdbx_seq_one_letter_code
_entity_poly.pdbx_strand_id
1 'polypeptide(L)'
;MRFVTFAEADGDRAGILEGSLNCHGGNYVLANVVQEGNVRGMRMALFPSGRDWADARQSARLATSNHEDMHAGELETSILLHVNPELVRDGYQAADWVADDRRHLLTTGMAEYTQSGVIGRPSLASAEKGKALLASLVESFASVLEILRRALPKPRPSHAARRASLFGAA
;
A
#
# COMPACT_ATOMS: atom_id res chain seq x y z
N MET A 1 -5.63 3.14 0.26
CA MET A 1 -4.76 2.51 1.26
C MET A 1 -3.38 2.33 0.65
N ARG A 2 -2.30 2.71 1.32
CA ARG A 2 -0.93 2.50 0.86
C ARG A 2 -0.04 2.09 2.02
N PHE A 3 0.92 1.23 1.73
CA PHE A 3 1.91 0.76 2.71
C PHE A 3 3.25 1.42 2.42
N VAL A 4 3.93 1.90 3.45
CA VAL A 4 5.34 2.27 3.36
C VAL A 4 6.13 1.12 3.93
N THR A 5 7.04 0.59 3.14
CA THR A 5 7.89 -0.53 3.55
C THR A 5 9.31 -0.02 3.69
N PHE A 6 9.92 -0.23 4.84
CA PHE A 6 11.31 0.09 5.12
C PHE A 6 12.12 -1.20 5.12
N ALA A 7 13.31 -1.17 4.56
CA ALA A 7 14.30 -2.22 4.74
C ALA A 7 15.49 -1.62 5.49
N GLU A 8 15.65 -1.95 6.76
CA GLU A 8 16.88 -1.68 7.49
C GLU A 8 17.83 -2.88 7.38
N ALA A 9 19.07 -2.60 6.99
CA ALA A 9 20.15 -3.56 7.05
C ALA A 9 20.96 -3.30 8.33
N ASP A 10 20.63 -4.01 9.38
CA ASP A 10 21.52 -4.14 10.53
C ASP A 10 22.22 -5.50 10.46
N GLY A 11 23.53 -5.48 10.45
CA GLY A 11 24.47 -6.56 10.17
C GLY A 11 23.94 -7.99 10.38
N ASP A 12 24.01 -8.85 9.40
CA ASP A 12 23.67 -10.27 9.35
C ASP A 12 22.19 -10.68 9.32
N ARG A 13 21.23 -9.78 9.42
CA ARG A 13 19.81 -10.10 9.20
C ARG A 13 19.30 -9.37 7.97
N ALA A 14 18.91 -10.12 6.98
CA ALA A 14 18.17 -9.61 5.83
C ALA A 14 16.89 -8.91 6.30
N GLY A 15 16.91 -7.58 6.18
CA GLY A 15 15.85 -6.62 6.26
C GLY A 15 14.59 -6.95 7.06
N ILE A 16 14.37 -6.23 8.14
CA ILE A 16 13.05 -6.09 8.74
C ILE A 16 12.25 -5.16 7.84
N LEU A 17 11.11 -5.63 7.39
CA LEU A 17 10.13 -4.83 6.70
C LEU A 17 9.18 -4.26 7.75
N GLU A 18 9.33 -2.99 8.05
CA GLU A 18 8.32 -2.25 8.79
C GLU A 18 7.34 -1.64 7.81
N GLY A 19 6.06 -1.93 7.99
CA GLY A 19 4.98 -1.40 7.17
C GLY A 19 4.13 -0.41 7.95
N SER A 20 3.88 0.76 7.39
CA SER A 20 2.89 1.70 7.90
C SER A 20 1.70 1.76 6.97
N LEU A 21 0.49 1.64 7.55
CA LEU A 21 -0.76 1.78 6.83
C LEU A 21 -1.21 3.23 6.88
N ASN A 22 -1.57 3.79 5.73
CA ASN A 22 -2.14 5.13 5.69
C ASN A 22 -3.31 5.20 4.71
N CYS A 23 -4.28 6.08 5.01
CA CYS A 23 -5.42 6.33 4.14
C CYS A 23 -5.15 7.49 3.15
N HIS A 24 -6.13 7.82 2.34
CA HIS A 24 -6.04 8.72 1.19
C HIS A 24 -5.34 10.07 1.46
N GLY A 25 -5.64 10.72 2.59
CA GLY A 25 -5.11 12.04 2.90
C GLY A 25 -3.59 12.10 3.11
N GLY A 26 -2.98 10.98 3.51
CA GLY A 26 -1.53 10.89 3.76
C GLY A 26 -0.68 10.54 2.53
N ASN A 27 -1.28 10.15 1.41
CA ASN A 27 -0.55 9.61 0.26
C ASN A 27 0.54 10.54 -0.29
N TYR A 28 0.25 11.84 -0.38
CA TYR A 28 1.22 12.83 -0.87
C TYR A 28 2.38 13.01 0.10
N VAL A 29 2.09 13.03 1.39
CA VAL A 29 3.11 13.12 2.45
C VAL A 29 4.02 11.90 2.40
N LEU A 30 3.45 10.69 2.32
CA LEU A 30 4.20 9.45 2.23
C LEU A 30 5.08 9.37 0.98
N ALA A 31 4.60 9.84 -0.17
CA ALA A 31 5.39 9.89 -1.39
C ALA A 31 6.64 10.77 -1.22
N ASN A 32 6.50 11.94 -0.59
CA ASN A 32 7.61 12.83 -0.29
C ASN A 32 8.59 12.18 0.72
N VAL A 33 8.10 11.56 1.78
CA VAL A 33 8.93 10.87 2.78
C VAL A 33 9.76 9.77 2.12
N VAL A 34 9.15 8.94 1.27
CA VAL A 34 9.84 7.88 0.54
C VAL A 34 10.91 8.46 -0.39
N GLN A 35 10.57 9.51 -1.13
CA GLN A 35 11.52 10.17 -2.03
C GLN A 35 12.71 10.75 -1.28
N GLU A 36 12.47 11.54 -0.24
CA GLU A 36 13.54 12.14 0.55
C GLU A 36 14.40 11.10 1.28
N GLY A 37 13.76 10.06 1.84
CA GLY A 37 14.48 8.97 2.48
C GLY A 37 15.44 8.28 1.51
N ASN A 38 14.99 7.97 0.30
CA ASN A 38 15.81 7.32 -0.71
C ASN A 38 16.96 8.21 -1.21
N VAL A 39 16.76 9.53 -1.32
CA VAL A 39 17.84 10.49 -1.63
C VAL A 39 18.92 10.47 -0.53
N ARG A 40 18.54 10.27 0.71
CA ARG A 40 19.46 10.17 1.87
C ARG A 40 20.10 8.78 2.03
N GLY A 41 19.84 7.86 1.10
CA GLY A 41 20.40 6.50 1.12
C GLY A 41 19.59 5.49 1.93
N MET A 42 18.39 5.86 2.41
CA MET A 42 17.41 4.92 2.95
C MET A 42 16.82 4.08 1.81
N ARG A 43 16.12 3.02 2.17
CA ARG A 43 15.47 2.15 1.19
C ARG A 43 14.02 1.96 1.54
N MET A 44 13.23 2.72 0.84
CA MET A 44 11.81 2.81 1.09
C MET A 44 11.05 2.57 -0.21
N ALA A 45 9.92 1.89 -0.13
CA ALA A 45 8.99 1.76 -1.23
C ALA A 45 7.60 2.18 -0.79
N LEU A 46 6.88 2.81 -1.68
CA LEU A 46 5.46 3.09 -1.50
C LEU A 46 4.65 2.09 -2.32
N PHE A 47 3.87 1.28 -1.64
CA PHE A 47 3.03 0.25 -2.23
C PHE A 47 1.60 0.31 -1.65
N PRO A 48 0.57 -0.02 -2.42
CA PRO A 48 0.55 -0.24 -3.87
C PRO A 48 0.68 1.06 -4.68
N SER A 49 1.22 0.95 -5.89
CA SER A 49 1.19 2.03 -6.88
C SER A 49 -0.20 2.14 -7.52
N GLY A 50 -0.43 3.19 -8.32
CA GLY A 50 -1.65 3.31 -9.10
C GLY A 50 -1.85 2.14 -10.08
N ARG A 51 -0.76 1.56 -10.60
CA ARG A 51 -0.82 0.40 -11.48
C ARG A 51 -1.21 -0.87 -10.72
N ASP A 52 -0.62 -1.11 -9.57
CA ASP A 52 -0.98 -2.28 -8.74
C ASP A 52 -2.46 -2.27 -8.38
N TRP A 53 -3.01 -1.08 -8.06
CA TRP A 53 -4.44 -0.94 -7.84
C TRP A 53 -5.28 -1.21 -9.09
N ALA A 54 -4.84 -0.74 -10.26
CA ALA A 54 -5.54 -0.97 -11.52
C ALA A 54 -5.56 -2.47 -11.86
N ASP A 55 -4.43 -3.16 -11.74
CA ASP A 55 -4.29 -4.59 -11.99
C ASP A 55 -5.14 -5.40 -10.99
N ALA A 56 -5.15 -5.03 -9.72
CA ALA A 56 -5.97 -5.68 -8.69
C ALA A 56 -7.47 -5.50 -8.97
N ARG A 57 -7.91 -4.29 -9.34
CA ARG A 57 -9.30 -4.02 -9.72
C ARG A 57 -9.73 -4.86 -10.92
N GLN A 58 -8.87 -4.97 -11.93
CA GLN A 58 -9.13 -5.79 -13.11
C GLN A 58 -9.24 -7.27 -12.74
N SER A 59 -8.31 -7.80 -11.94
CA SER A 59 -8.31 -9.19 -11.47
C SER A 59 -9.58 -9.54 -10.68
N ALA A 60 -10.05 -8.61 -9.85
CA ALA A 60 -11.27 -8.75 -9.07
C ALA A 60 -12.56 -8.40 -9.86
N ARG A 61 -12.44 -7.96 -11.11
CA ARG A 61 -13.56 -7.53 -11.96
C ARG A 61 -14.46 -6.51 -11.26
N LEU A 62 -13.84 -5.48 -10.64
CA LEU A 62 -14.63 -4.44 -10.02
C LEU A 62 -15.41 -3.66 -11.08
N ALA A 63 -16.64 -3.32 -10.74
CA ALA A 63 -17.53 -2.57 -11.62
C ALA A 63 -17.28 -1.06 -11.57
N THR A 64 -16.74 -0.56 -10.45
CA THR A 64 -16.47 0.85 -10.22
C THR A 64 -15.07 1.25 -10.68
N SER A 65 -14.91 2.50 -11.08
CA SER A 65 -13.60 3.11 -11.37
C SER A 65 -12.91 3.60 -10.09
N ASN A 66 -11.62 3.91 -10.16
CA ASN A 66 -10.89 4.56 -9.05
C ASN A 66 -11.49 5.93 -8.67
N HIS A 67 -12.14 6.59 -9.61
CA HIS A 67 -12.77 7.87 -9.36
C HIS A 67 -14.08 7.71 -8.59
N GLU A 68 -14.92 6.75 -8.98
CA GLU A 68 -16.20 6.48 -8.30
C GLU A 68 -15.99 5.89 -6.91
N ASP A 69 -14.99 5.03 -6.76
CA ASP A 69 -14.76 4.21 -5.57
C ASP A 69 -13.59 4.78 -4.75
N MET A 70 -13.84 5.93 -4.14
CA MET A 70 -12.82 6.67 -3.44
C MET A 70 -12.65 6.22 -1.99
N HIS A 71 -13.76 5.94 -1.27
CA HIS A 71 -13.72 5.60 0.15
C HIS A 71 -14.89 4.73 0.57
N ALA A 72 -14.60 3.63 1.25
CA ALA A 72 -15.56 2.66 1.76
C ALA A 72 -16.54 2.13 0.68
N GLY A 73 -16.10 2.08 -0.58
CA GLY A 73 -16.89 1.61 -1.69
C GLY A 73 -16.69 0.12 -1.99
N GLU A 74 -16.78 -0.26 -3.26
CA GLU A 74 -16.70 -1.66 -3.70
C GLU A 74 -15.39 -2.33 -3.30
N LEU A 75 -14.24 -1.64 -3.49
CA LEU A 75 -12.92 -2.20 -3.25
C LEU A 75 -12.66 -2.47 -1.76
N GLU A 76 -12.75 -1.42 -0.94
CA GLU A 76 -12.40 -1.52 0.48
C GLU A 76 -13.37 -2.41 1.24
N THR A 77 -14.67 -2.31 0.93
CA THR A 77 -15.70 -3.18 1.51
C THR A 77 -15.49 -4.64 1.12
N SER A 78 -15.10 -4.92 -0.15
CA SER A 78 -14.78 -6.30 -0.57
C SER A 78 -13.61 -6.89 0.21
N ILE A 79 -12.54 -6.10 0.42
CA ILE A 79 -11.41 -6.56 1.24
C ILE A 79 -11.87 -6.90 2.65
N LEU A 80 -12.65 -6.02 3.30
CA LEU A 80 -13.15 -6.26 4.65
C LEU A 80 -14.06 -7.49 4.71
N LEU A 81 -14.97 -7.66 3.75
CA LEU A 81 -15.83 -8.85 3.68
C LEU A 81 -15.03 -10.16 3.58
N HIS A 82 -13.83 -10.11 2.99
CA HIS A 82 -12.96 -11.29 2.88
C HIS A 82 -12.15 -11.55 4.15
N VAL A 83 -11.56 -10.52 4.75
CA VAL A 83 -10.58 -10.70 5.84
C VAL A 83 -11.18 -10.59 7.23
N ASN A 84 -12.17 -9.71 7.41
CA ASN A 84 -12.83 -9.44 8.70
C ASN A 84 -14.29 -9.03 8.47
N PRO A 85 -15.16 -9.95 8.01
CA PRO A 85 -16.55 -9.62 7.67
C PRO A 85 -17.33 -9.04 8.85
N GLU A 86 -16.95 -9.38 10.08
CA GLU A 86 -17.56 -8.87 11.30
C GLU A 86 -17.35 -7.36 11.52
N LEU A 87 -16.41 -6.75 10.82
CA LEU A 87 -16.19 -5.30 10.87
C LEU A 87 -17.07 -4.54 9.86
N VAL A 88 -17.72 -5.23 8.95
CA VAL A 88 -18.62 -4.62 7.99
C VAL A 88 -20.00 -4.48 8.63
N ARG A 89 -20.46 -3.24 8.75
CA ARG A 89 -21.73 -2.93 9.38
C ARG A 89 -22.90 -3.41 8.52
N ASP A 90 -23.96 -3.86 9.17
CA ASP A 90 -25.22 -4.15 8.52
C ASP A 90 -25.74 -2.92 7.74
N GLY A 91 -26.37 -3.17 6.60
CA GLY A 91 -26.92 -2.11 5.77
C GLY A 91 -25.91 -1.44 4.83
N TYR A 92 -24.67 -1.91 4.75
CA TYR A 92 -23.69 -1.38 3.81
C TYR A 92 -24.16 -1.41 2.35
N GLN A 93 -25.02 -2.37 2.00
CA GLN A 93 -25.61 -2.50 0.67
C GLN A 93 -26.50 -1.31 0.27
N ALA A 94 -27.00 -0.56 1.25
CA ALA A 94 -27.84 0.63 1.03
C ALA A 94 -27.03 1.94 1.15
N ALA A 95 -25.70 1.84 1.31
CA ALA A 95 -24.84 2.99 1.59
C ALA A 95 -24.14 3.56 0.34
N ASP A 96 -24.57 3.18 -0.85
CA ASP A 96 -24.00 3.70 -2.10
C ASP A 96 -24.12 5.22 -2.15
N TRP A 97 -23.00 5.87 -2.42
CA TRP A 97 -22.94 7.32 -2.57
C TRP A 97 -21.89 7.71 -3.60
N VAL A 98 -22.32 8.48 -4.60
CA VAL A 98 -21.43 8.97 -5.68
C VAL A 98 -21.28 10.47 -5.52
N ALA A 99 -20.03 10.93 -5.48
CA ALA A 99 -19.67 12.34 -5.43
C ALA A 99 -18.61 12.62 -6.52
N ASP A 100 -19.04 12.81 -7.76
CA ASP A 100 -18.15 12.91 -8.91
C ASP A 100 -17.34 14.20 -8.95
N ASP A 101 -17.93 15.34 -8.61
CA ASP A 101 -17.23 16.63 -8.58
C ASP A 101 -16.66 16.91 -7.18
N ARG A 102 -15.41 16.52 -6.98
CA ARG A 102 -14.68 16.70 -5.73
C ARG A 102 -13.43 17.58 -5.88
N ARG A 103 -13.49 18.56 -6.78
CA ARG A 103 -12.34 19.42 -7.13
C ARG A 103 -11.74 20.17 -5.94
N HIS A 104 -12.51 20.42 -4.90
CA HIS A 104 -12.07 21.15 -3.71
C HIS A 104 -11.85 20.26 -2.50
N LEU A 105 -11.79 18.93 -2.66
CA LEU A 105 -11.69 17.96 -1.57
C LEU A 105 -10.55 18.25 -0.58
N LEU A 106 -9.39 18.68 -1.08
CA LEU A 106 -8.24 19.01 -0.22
C LEU A 106 -8.47 20.28 0.60
N THR A 107 -9.37 21.15 0.18
CA THR A 107 -9.68 22.41 0.87
C THR A 107 -10.84 22.26 1.84
N THR A 108 -11.91 21.58 1.40
CA THR A 108 -13.16 21.49 2.17
C THR A 108 -13.26 20.20 2.99
N GLY A 109 -12.45 19.20 2.66
CA GLY A 109 -12.50 17.89 3.30
C GLY A 109 -13.66 17.02 2.83
N MET A 110 -13.72 15.79 3.34
CA MET A 110 -14.74 14.80 2.94
C MET A 110 -16.16 15.16 3.37
N ALA A 111 -16.31 15.86 4.48
CA ALA A 111 -17.63 16.19 5.04
C ALA A 111 -18.50 17.02 4.09
N GLU A 112 -17.89 17.76 3.15
CA GLU A 112 -18.61 18.49 2.11
C GLU A 112 -19.27 17.58 1.07
N TYR A 113 -18.72 16.39 0.87
CA TYR A 113 -19.11 15.48 -0.22
C TYR A 113 -19.89 14.26 0.23
N THR A 114 -19.88 13.93 1.51
CA THR A 114 -20.58 12.77 2.06
C THR A 114 -20.91 12.96 3.54
N GLN A 115 -22.11 12.55 3.92
CA GLN A 115 -22.55 12.54 5.33
C GLN A 115 -22.17 11.24 6.05
N SER A 116 -22.17 10.13 5.30
CA SER A 116 -21.86 8.79 5.84
C SER A 116 -20.36 8.47 5.86
N GLY A 117 -19.55 9.24 5.16
CA GLY A 117 -18.16 8.92 4.87
C GLY A 117 -17.97 8.07 3.61
N VAL A 118 -19.01 7.45 3.08
CA VAL A 118 -18.92 6.63 1.86
C VAL A 118 -18.83 7.53 0.63
N ILE A 119 -17.87 7.24 -0.25
CA ILE A 119 -17.82 7.72 -1.63
C ILE A 119 -17.46 6.52 -2.49
N GLY A 120 -18.46 5.82 -2.99
CA GLY A 120 -18.34 4.59 -3.74
C GLY A 120 -19.62 3.78 -3.70
N ARG A 121 -19.53 2.52 -4.12
CA ARG A 121 -20.66 1.60 -4.17
C ARG A 121 -20.39 0.32 -3.38
N PRO A 122 -20.52 0.36 -2.05
CA PRO A 122 -20.34 -0.84 -1.22
C PRO A 122 -21.35 -1.94 -1.53
N SER A 123 -22.52 -1.62 -2.12
CA SER A 123 -23.50 -2.63 -2.54
C SER A 123 -22.96 -3.65 -3.54
N LEU A 124 -21.90 -3.29 -4.29
CA LEU A 124 -21.26 -4.13 -5.29
C LEU A 124 -20.14 -5.01 -4.71
N ALA A 125 -19.83 -4.86 -3.42
CA ALA A 125 -18.76 -5.58 -2.76
C ALA A 125 -19.08 -7.06 -2.54
N SER A 126 -18.05 -7.90 -2.60
CA SER A 126 -18.15 -9.30 -2.17
C SER A 126 -16.82 -9.82 -1.63
N ALA A 127 -16.89 -10.87 -0.80
CA ALA A 127 -15.70 -11.52 -0.26
C ALA A 127 -14.81 -12.13 -1.36
N GLU A 128 -15.40 -12.63 -2.44
CA GLU A 128 -14.66 -13.19 -3.58
C GLU A 128 -13.85 -12.11 -4.28
N LYS A 129 -14.41 -10.91 -4.48
CA LYS A 129 -13.69 -9.76 -5.01
C LYS A 129 -12.55 -9.36 -4.08
N GLY A 130 -12.80 -9.33 -2.77
CA GLY A 130 -11.77 -9.05 -1.76
C GLY A 130 -10.62 -10.03 -1.81
N LYS A 131 -10.90 -11.31 -1.94
CA LYS A 131 -9.90 -12.37 -2.12
C LYS A 131 -9.04 -12.14 -3.38
N ALA A 132 -9.69 -11.84 -4.51
CA ALA A 132 -8.98 -11.61 -5.77
C ALA A 132 -8.12 -10.33 -5.72
N LEU A 133 -8.61 -9.25 -5.10
CA LEU A 133 -7.86 -8.03 -4.86
C LEU A 133 -6.58 -8.29 -4.07
N LEU A 134 -6.68 -8.98 -2.94
CA LEU A 134 -5.53 -9.27 -2.10
C LEU A 134 -4.55 -10.22 -2.77
N ALA A 135 -5.02 -11.23 -3.50
CA ALA A 135 -4.15 -12.13 -4.24
C ALA A 135 -3.30 -11.37 -5.28
N SER A 136 -3.91 -10.47 -6.05
CA SER A 136 -3.22 -9.64 -7.03
C SER A 136 -2.21 -8.69 -6.36
N LEU A 137 -2.58 -8.06 -5.26
CA LEU A 137 -1.68 -7.16 -4.52
C LEU A 137 -0.48 -7.91 -3.92
N VAL A 138 -0.69 -9.11 -3.38
CA VAL A 138 0.41 -9.95 -2.85
C VAL A 138 1.39 -10.33 -3.97
N GLU A 139 0.89 -10.69 -5.15
CA GLU A 139 1.72 -10.99 -6.31
C GLU A 139 2.53 -9.76 -6.75
N SER A 140 1.89 -8.59 -6.87
CA SER A 140 2.57 -7.34 -7.21
C SER A 140 3.64 -6.96 -6.19
N PHE A 141 3.38 -7.19 -4.90
CA PHE A 141 4.31 -6.87 -3.82
C PHE A 141 5.62 -7.63 -3.91
N ALA A 142 5.63 -8.83 -4.47
CA ALA A 142 6.85 -9.63 -4.65
C ALA A 142 7.92 -8.86 -5.45
N SER A 143 7.52 -8.08 -6.45
CA SER A 143 8.43 -7.25 -7.25
C SER A 143 9.06 -6.11 -6.44
N VAL A 144 8.30 -5.51 -5.54
CA VAL A 144 8.77 -4.45 -4.65
C VAL A 144 9.80 -4.99 -3.66
N LEU A 145 9.53 -6.18 -3.08
CA LEU A 145 10.49 -6.89 -2.22
C LEU A 145 11.79 -7.18 -2.94
N GLU A 146 11.73 -7.62 -4.19
CA GLU A 146 12.91 -7.91 -4.98
C GLU A 146 13.77 -6.65 -5.22
N ILE A 147 13.15 -5.52 -5.57
CA ILE A 147 13.83 -4.24 -5.72
C ILE A 147 14.49 -3.81 -4.42
N LEU A 148 13.77 -3.87 -3.31
CA LEU A 148 14.31 -3.52 -1.99
C LEU A 148 15.48 -4.41 -1.59
N ARG A 149 15.43 -5.71 -1.86
CA ARG A 149 16.52 -6.67 -1.59
C ARG A 149 17.75 -6.41 -2.45
N ARG A 150 17.60 -6.17 -3.75
CA ARG A 150 18.71 -5.86 -4.67
C ARG A 150 19.42 -4.58 -4.29
N ALA A 151 18.65 -3.64 -3.82
CA ALA A 151 19.16 -2.35 -3.41
C ALA A 151 19.85 -2.36 -2.03
N LEU A 152 19.89 -3.44 -1.26
CA LEU A 152 20.68 -3.55 -0.04
C LEU A 152 22.19 -3.55 -0.38
N PRO A 153 23.07 -2.73 0.26
CA PRO A 153 24.49 -2.85 0.08
C PRO A 153 24.91 -4.27 0.47
N LYS A 154 25.80 -4.87 -0.33
CA LYS A 154 26.45 -6.11 0.10
C LYS A 154 27.02 -5.89 1.49
N PRO A 155 26.84 -6.82 2.43
CA PRO A 155 27.36 -6.67 3.77
C PRO A 155 28.84 -6.29 3.69
N ARG A 156 29.24 -5.21 4.35
CA ARG A 156 30.64 -4.84 4.43
C ARG A 156 31.37 -6.00 5.14
N PRO A 157 32.50 -6.49 4.59
CA PRO A 157 33.25 -7.52 5.26
C PRO A 157 33.51 -7.06 6.70
N SER A 158 33.28 -7.94 7.66
CA SER A 158 33.44 -7.66 9.07
C SER A 158 34.85 -7.12 9.34
N HIS A 159 35.05 -6.33 10.39
CA HIS A 159 36.35 -5.82 10.79
C HIS A 159 37.39 -6.94 10.94
N ALA A 160 36.96 -8.16 11.33
CA ALA A 160 37.80 -9.35 11.40
C ALA A 160 38.25 -9.82 10.00
N ALA A 161 37.40 -9.82 9.00
CA ALA A 161 37.74 -10.19 7.62
C ALA A 161 38.68 -9.17 6.97
N ARG A 162 38.53 -7.87 7.29
CA ARG A 162 39.49 -6.83 6.83
C ARG A 162 40.87 -6.99 7.46
N ARG A 163 40.95 -7.34 8.75
CA ARG A 163 42.22 -7.62 9.39
C ARG A 163 42.94 -8.85 8.80
N ALA A 164 42.20 -9.92 8.53
CA ALA A 164 42.76 -11.13 7.93
C ALA A 164 43.35 -10.85 6.53
N SER A 165 42.70 -9.99 5.72
CA SER A 165 43.20 -9.63 4.38
C SER A 165 44.41 -8.69 4.39
N LEU A 166 44.64 -7.95 5.47
CA LEU A 166 45.78 -7.05 5.62
C LEU A 166 47.04 -7.73 6.23
N PHE A 167 46.88 -8.90 6.86
CA PHE A 167 47.94 -9.63 7.53
C PHE A 167 48.16 -11.05 6.98
N GLY A 168 47.47 -11.43 5.89
CA GLY A 168 47.53 -12.75 5.28
C GLY A 168 48.39 -12.83 4.00
N ALA A 169 49.50 -12.13 3.93
CA ALA A 169 50.52 -12.30 2.89
C ALA A 169 51.90 -12.14 3.55
N ALA A 170 52.37 -13.19 4.16
CA ALA A 170 53.75 -13.42 4.49
C ALA A 170 54.11 -14.90 4.21
#